data_4a0aab57af01ff9f4a3cd186384f726c
#
_entry.id   4a0aab57af01ff9f4a3cd186384f726c
#
_cell.length_a   1.000
_cell.length_b   1.000
_cell.length_c   1.000
_cell.angle_alpha   90.00
_cell.angle_beta   90.00
_cell.angle_gamma   90.00
#
_symmetry.space_group_name_H-M   'P 1'
#
loop_
_entity.id
_entity.type
_entity.pdbx_description
1 polymer ?
#
loop_
_entity_poly.entity_id
_entity_poly.type
_entity_poly.pdbx_seq_one_letter_code
_entity_poly.pdbx_strand_id
1 'polypeptide(L)'
;MISYDGTIDVALINMPFASFRQPSFALGLLKSSIKDKFKVKVFDFNVYFAEKIGADLYDRIATWHIVDLLGDRLFAQTLYGDQIPPFEEYVDKVLNGNLEEHEAPYDKKLVDYAFYNELLEVQKMTDQFLEECSRIIAKANPKIVAFTSMFHQQTSSLALAKRLKKVLPHVLVTFGGANCKGPMGMELMTHHTFIDCVCLGEGDSSFKKLVYACTDDQAIDVLSNIPGMIFRKDLKSDDVNPFALCSKTLEMDLNLVPTPDYDDFAQLYAERKFMHKEKPRVFFEMSRGCYWGQKKRCIFCGQSSETLIFRKKNHERIVTELRKIVNEYPAFALSASDESVDEGALEALIEALSTLQRKPEIVYLQVRPDINVKMLEKLAVCGLKRLEVGIESLSSKVLSIIGKGVNGLQNITFLKNCREAGIEPIWNFLWGFPKEPESSYKNMANLIPLLTHLHPPNYAGPFRLDRFSPCFENPYEHGIREIKPYPSYRFVYPFNEEVVDNFASFFTFKFQSPQNVKDYTRQLQENIFFWKEIYPKSALYYSQDLVIDKDPASTSGT
;
A
#
# COMPACT_ATOMS: atom_id res chain seq x y z
N MET A 1 -10.67 2.22 27.84
CA MET A 1 -11.76 1.39 27.24
C MET A 1 -12.37 2.16 26.09
N ILE A 2 -12.58 1.49 24.98
CA ILE A 2 -13.30 2.06 23.84
C ILE A 2 -14.78 2.11 24.23
N SER A 3 -15.42 3.27 24.22
CA SER A 3 -16.87 3.38 24.40
C SER A 3 -17.45 4.26 23.30
N TYR A 4 -18.57 3.86 22.75
CA TYR A 4 -19.38 4.65 21.85
C TYR A 4 -20.83 4.59 22.33
N ASP A 5 -21.46 5.72 22.55
CA ASP A 5 -22.79 5.83 23.19
C ASP A 5 -23.82 6.43 22.22
N GLY A 6 -23.75 6.13 20.94
CA GLY A 6 -24.70 6.61 19.92
C GLY A 6 -25.14 5.51 18.98
N THR A 7 -26.30 5.70 18.32
CA THR A 7 -26.73 4.90 17.17
C THR A 7 -26.22 5.54 15.87
N ILE A 8 -25.81 4.72 14.92
CA ILE A 8 -25.33 5.15 13.60
C ILE A 8 -26.01 4.34 12.50
N ASP A 9 -26.04 4.90 11.29
CA ASP A 9 -26.54 4.18 10.12
C ASP A 9 -25.44 3.31 9.50
N VAL A 10 -24.21 3.83 9.45
CA VAL A 10 -23.07 3.21 8.77
C VAL A 10 -21.83 3.21 9.67
N ALA A 11 -21.24 2.04 9.88
CA ALA A 11 -19.94 1.86 10.50
C ALA A 11 -18.88 1.56 9.42
N LEU A 12 -17.85 2.40 9.33
CA LEU A 12 -16.69 2.22 8.47
C LEU A 12 -15.54 1.69 9.31
N ILE A 13 -14.96 0.55 8.94
CA ILE A 13 -14.02 -0.19 9.80
C ILE A 13 -12.63 -0.23 9.20
N ASN A 14 -11.64 0.20 9.99
CA ASN A 14 -10.21 0.11 9.71
C ASN A 14 -9.55 -0.84 10.72
N MET A 15 -9.17 -2.04 10.26
CA MET A 15 -8.63 -3.11 11.12
C MET A 15 -7.11 -3.11 11.18
N PRO A 16 -6.47 -3.78 12.17
CA PRO A 16 -5.04 -4.10 12.14
C PRO A 16 -4.69 -4.95 10.90
N PHE A 17 -3.53 -4.78 10.23
CA PHE A 17 -2.42 -3.93 10.62
C PHE A 17 -2.24 -2.74 9.65
N ALA A 18 -3.27 -1.91 9.47
CA ALA A 18 -3.07 -0.61 8.82
C ALA A 18 -2.19 0.29 9.70
N SER A 19 -1.46 1.22 9.10
CA SER A 19 -0.69 2.19 9.88
C SER A 19 -1.60 2.97 10.85
N PHE A 20 -1.23 3.06 12.11
CA PHE A 20 -1.95 3.86 13.11
C PHE A 20 -1.56 5.36 13.09
N ARG A 21 -0.59 5.75 12.25
CA ARG A 21 -0.11 7.13 12.11
C ARG A 21 -0.85 7.94 11.05
N GLN A 22 -1.84 7.34 10.40
CA GLN A 22 -2.60 7.97 9.32
C GLN A 22 -4.00 7.38 9.24
N PRO A 23 -5.03 8.19 8.93
CA PRO A 23 -6.37 7.69 8.66
C PRO A 23 -6.40 6.89 7.36
N SER A 24 -7.43 6.07 7.20
CA SER A 24 -7.72 5.47 5.90
C SER A 24 -8.26 6.54 4.93
N PHE A 25 -7.54 6.78 3.82
CA PHE A 25 -7.98 7.69 2.77
C PHE A 25 -9.34 7.28 2.19
N ALA A 26 -9.48 5.99 1.86
CA ALA A 26 -10.73 5.45 1.30
C ALA A 26 -11.92 5.66 2.25
N LEU A 27 -11.77 5.36 3.55
CA LEU A 27 -12.86 5.53 4.51
C LEU A 27 -13.21 7.02 4.72
N GLY A 28 -12.21 7.91 4.67
CA GLY A 28 -12.44 9.36 4.70
C GLY A 28 -13.27 9.86 3.52
N LEU A 29 -13.02 9.35 2.31
CA LEU A 29 -13.82 9.65 1.11
C LEU A 29 -15.24 9.08 1.22
N LEU A 30 -15.37 7.82 1.60
CA LEU A 30 -16.67 7.16 1.76
C LEU A 30 -17.52 7.88 2.81
N LYS A 31 -16.96 8.22 3.98
CA LYS A 31 -17.64 9.01 5.00
C LYS A 31 -18.13 10.35 4.44
N SER A 32 -17.23 11.08 3.78
CA SER A 32 -17.56 12.40 3.22
C SER A 32 -18.68 12.34 2.17
N SER A 33 -18.79 11.22 1.43
CA SER A 33 -19.80 11.08 0.37
C SER A 33 -21.23 10.90 0.87
N ILE A 34 -21.43 10.54 2.16
CA ILE A 34 -22.76 10.18 2.72
C ILE A 34 -23.10 10.89 4.03
N LYS A 35 -22.13 11.53 4.71
CA LYS A 35 -22.30 12.12 6.05
C LYS A 35 -23.40 13.19 6.16
N ASP A 36 -23.75 13.85 5.06
CA ASP A 36 -24.76 14.90 5.06
C ASP A 36 -26.19 14.36 5.26
N LYS A 37 -26.42 13.06 4.97
CA LYS A 37 -27.73 12.41 5.11
C LYS A 37 -27.76 11.29 6.14
N PHE A 38 -26.63 10.66 6.43
CA PHE A 38 -26.55 9.49 7.29
C PHE A 38 -25.59 9.71 8.45
N LYS A 39 -25.88 9.10 9.59
CA LYS A 39 -24.98 9.05 10.74
C LYS A 39 -23.87 8.03 10.47
N VAL A 40 -22.68 8.51 10.14
CA VAL A 40 -21.53 7.67 9.75
C VAL A 40 -20.40 7.87 10.74
N LYS A 41 -19.74 6.77 11.12
CA LYS A 41 -18.51 6.81 11.93
C LYS A 41 -17.45 5.88 11.39
N VAL A 42 -16.21 6.38 11.37
CA VAL A 42 -15.01 5.56 11.14
C VAL A 42 -14.52 5.02 12.48
N PHE A 43 -14.29 3.72 12.55
CA PHE A 43 -13.69 3.04 13.68
C PHE A 43 -12.28 2.59 13.30
N ASP A 44 -11.28 3.35 13.72
CA ASP A 44 -9.87 3.02 13.52
C ASP A 44 -9.39 2.02 14.59
N PHE A 45 -9.86 0.77 14.50
CA PHE A 45 -9.49 -0.30 15.44
C PHE A 45 -8.01 -0.69 15.37
N ASN A 46 -7.33 -0.38 14.26
CA ASN A 46 -5.89 -0.47 14.15
C ASN A 46 -5.16 0.39 15.20
N VAL A 47 -5.65 1.61 15.49
CA VAL A 47 -5.08 2.50 16.52
C VAL A 47 -5.24 1.90 17.92
N TYR A 48 -6.40 1.35 18.21
CA TYR A 48 -6.65 0.71 19.52
C TYR A 48 -5.82 -0.56 19.70
N PHE A 49 -5.59 -1.33 18.64
CA PHE A 49 -4.74 -2.50 18.73
C PHE A 49 -3.27 -2.10 18.89
N ALA A 50 -2.82 -1.03 18.23
CA ALA A 50 -1.48 -0.48 18.42
C ALA A 50 -1.26 0.02 19.87
N GLU A 51 -2.27 0.64 20.49
CA GLU A 51 -2.21 1.01 21.91
C GLU A 51 -2.11 -0.24 22.82
N LYS A 52 -2.86 -1.30 22.49
CA LYS A 52 -2.95 -2.54 23.28
C LYS A 52 -1.64 -3.35 23.28
N ILE A 53 -0.98 -3.48 22.13
CA ILE A 53 0.26 -4.29 22.00
C ILE A 53 1.53 -3.45 22.07
N GLY A 54 1.42 -2.11 22.10
CA GLY A 54 2.54 -1.19 22.03
C GLY A 54 2.88 -0.77 20.59
N ALA A 55 3.13 0.53 20.39
CA ALA A 55 3.35 1.15 19.09
C ALA A 55 4.53 0.53 18.33
N ASP A 56 5.64 0.28 18.99
CA ASP A 56 6.87 -0.23 18.37
C ASP A 56 6.70 -1.68 17.88
N LEU A 57 6.03 -2.53 18.67
CA LEU A 57 5.70 -3.90 18.25
C LEU A 57 4.67 -3.90 17.11
N TYR A 58 3.67 -3.03 17.19
CA TYR A 58 2.68 -2.88 16.12
C TYR A 58 3.35 -2.52 14.79
N ASP A 59 4.23 -1.51 14.79
CA ASP A 59 4.95 -1.09 13.59
C ASP A 59 5.86 -2.19 13.05
N ARG A 60 6.55 -2.91 13.93
CA ARG A 60 7.39 -4.03 13.53
C ARG A 60 6.59 -5.10 12.79
N ILE A 61 5.36 -5.39 13.23
CA ILE A 61 4.46 -6.34 12.55
C ILE A 61 3.90 -5.73 11.26
N ALA A 62 3.39 -4.49 11.31
CA ALA A 62 2.76 -3.82 10.18
C ALA A 62 3.72 -3.55 9.01
N THR A 63 5.02 -3.39 9.31
CA THR A 63 6.09 -3.18 8.33
C THR A 63 6.91 -4.44 8.03
N TRP A 64 6.52 -5.60 8.58
CA TRP A 64 7.14 -6.87 8.24
C TRP A 64 6.99 -7.15 6.74
N HIS A 65 7.86 -7.98 6.19
CA HIS A 65 7.85 -8.23 4.76
C HIS A 65 6.48 -8.75 4.31
N ILE A 66 5.86 -8.03 3.36
CA ILE A 66 4.44 -8.19 3.02
C ILE A 66 4.07 -9.58 2.51
N VAL A 67 5.01 -10.28 1.85
CA VAL A 67 4.77 -11.64 1.32
C VAL A 67 4.68 -12.70 2.42
N ASP A 68 5.17 -12.41 3.62
CA ASP A 68 5.08 -13.34 4.75
C ASP A 68 3.69 -13.35 5.39
N LEU A 69 2.85 -12.35 5.13
CA LEU A 69 1.48 -12.21 5.65
C LEU A 69 1.40 -12.27 7.18
N LEU A 70 2.41 -11.75 7.90
CA LEU A 70 2.51 -11.87 9.36
C LEU A 70 1.26 -11.32 10.07
N GLY A 71 0.78 -10.13 9.69
CA GLY A 71 -0.41 -9.52 10.27
C GLY A 71 -1.66 -10.37 10.06
N ASP A 72 -1.85 -10.92 8.88
CA ASP A 72 -2.95 -11.83 8.59
C ASP A 72 -2.82 -13.15 9.38
N ARG A 73 -1.60 -13.71 9.48
CA ARG A 73 -1.38 -14.96 10.21
C ARG A 73 -1.75 -14.85 11.69
N LEU A 74 -1.52 -13.72 12.33
CA LEU A 74 -1.86 -13.50 13.73
C LEU A 74 -3.37 -13.61 14.02
N PHE A 75 -4.22 -13.16 13.09
CA PHE A 75 -5.68 -13.25 13.24
C PHE A 75 -6.29 -14.50 12.60
N ALA A 76 -5.54 -15.23 11.76
CA ALA A 76 -6.06 -16.40 11.05
C ALA A 76 -6.51 -17.52 12.00
N GLN A 77 -5.82 -17.74 13.12
CA GLN A 77 -6.22 -18.73 14.12
C GLN A 77 -7.60 -18.41 14.72
N THR A 78 -7.87 -17.14 15.01
CA THR A 78 -9.18 -16.70 15.56
C THR A 78 -10.30 -16.83 14.52
N LEU A 79 -9.97 -16.73 13.24
CA LEU A 79 -10.95 -16.86 12.15
C LEU A 79 -11.25 -18.33 11.81
N TYR A 80 -10.22 -19.16 11.66
CA TYR A 80 -10.30 -20.51 11.09
C TYR A 80 -10.07 -21.65 12.11
N GLY A 81 -9.57 -21.33 13.32
CA GLY A 81 -9.25 -22.35 14.32
C GLY A 81 -8.15 -23.29 13.87
N ASP A 82 -8.33 -24.58 14.12
CA ASP A 82 -7.36 -25.64 13.82
C ASP A 82 -7.32 -26.07 12.34
N GLN A 83 -8.01 -25.34 11.46
CA GLN A 83 -7.98 -25.60 10.01
C GLN A 83 -6.70 -25.12 9.35
N ILE A 84 -5.89 -24.28 10.02
CA ILE A 84 -4.62 -23.79 9.52
C ILE A 84 -3.43 -24.42 10.28
N PRO A 85 -2.23 -24.51 9.69
CA PRO A 85 -1.07 -25.06 10.37
C PRO A 85 -0.71 -24.32 11.67
N PRO A 86 -0.02 -24.98 12.62
CA PRO A 86 0.43 -24.36 13.86
C PRO A 86 1.29 -23.09 13.63
N PHE A 87 1.24 -22.16 14.59
CA PHE A 87 2.00 -20.90 14.49
C PHE A 87 3.51 -21.14 14.48
N GLU A 88 3.98 -22.11 15.24
CA GLU A 88 5.40 -22.49 15.29
C GLU A 88 5.91 -22.96 13.92
N GLU A 89 5.14 -23.76 13.20
CA GLU A 89 5.47 -24.21 11.85
C GLU A 89 5.52 -23.03 10.85
N TYR A 90 4.60 -22.06 10.97
CA TYR A 90 4.66 -20.84 10.18
C TYR A 90 5.93 -20.03 10.46
N VAL A 91 6.31 -19.86 11.73
CA VAL A 91 7.53 -19.11 12.08
C VAL A 91 8.76 -19.81 11.53
N ASP A 92 8.88 -21.14 11.71
CA ASP A 92 9.99 -21.91 11.18
C ASP A 92 10.08 -21.83 9.66
N LYS A 93 9.01 -22.20 8.97
CA LYS A 93 9.01 -22.34 7.51
C LYS A 93 8.93 -21.00 6.79
N VAL A 94 8.07 -20.09 7.23
CA VAL A 94 7.85 -18.82 6.52
C VAL A 94 8.79 -17.73 7.03
N LEU A 95 8.80 -17.42 8.32
CA LEU A 95 9.58 -16.29 8.81
C LEU A 95 11.09 -16.58 8.84
N ASN A 96 11.50 -17.80 9.22
CA ASN A 96 12.90 -18.21 9.25
C ASN A 96 13.39 -18.79 7.92
N GLY A 97 12.49 -19.06 6.97
CA GLY A 97 12.86 -19.46 5.62
C GLY A 97 13.30 -20.92 5.45
N ASN A 98 12.91 -21.80 6.37
CA ASN A 98 13.25 -23.24 6.32
C ASN A 98 12.32 -24.03 5.38
N LEU A 99 11.92 -23.43 4.24
CA LEU A 99 11.16 -24.09 3.19
C LEU A 99 12.14 -24.73 2.20
N GLU A 100 12.06 -26.04 2.05
CA GLU A 100 12.97 -26.84 1.20
C GLU A 100 12.88 -26.47 -0.31
N GLU A 101 11.78 -25.89 -0.75
CA GLU A 101 11.49 -25.68 -2.18
C GLU A 101 11.73 -24.24 -2.69
N HIS A 102 11.96 -23.27 -1.82
CA HIS A 102 12.06 -21.87 -2.24
C HIS A 102 13.14 -21.13 -1.47
N GLU A 103 14.14 -20.67 -2.19
CA GLU A 103 15.01 -19.62 -1.67
C GLU A 103 14.18 -18.35 -1.44
N ALA A 104 14.23 -17.81 -0.23
CA ALA A 104 13.60 -16.53 0.04
C ALA A 104 14.19 -15.48 -0.93
N PRO A 105 13.36 -14.69 -1.61
CA PRO A 105 13.85 -13.70 -2.56
C PRO A 105 14.56 -12.51 -1.91
N TYR A 106 14.68 -12.50 -0.59
CA TYR A 106 15.31 -11.44 0.21
C TYR A 106 16.02 -12.07 1.41
N ASP A 107 17.01 -11.35 1.96
CA ASP A 107 17.68 -11.75 3.19
C ASP A 107 16.69 -11.73 4.37
N LYS A 108 16.29 -12.91 4.83
CA LYS A 108 15.38 -13.04 5.96
C LYS A 108 16.14 -12.72 7.25
N LYS A 109 15.55 -11.81 8.03
CA LYS A 109 15.91 -11.66 9.42
C LYS A 109 15.31 -12.82 10.18
N LEU A 110 16.16 -13.65 10.79
CA LEU A 110 15.68 -14.71 11.67
C LEU A 110 14.86 -14.11 12.82
N VAL A 111 13.74 -14.75 13.10
CA VAL A 111 12.92 -14.43 14.26
C VAL A 111 13.63 -14.94 15.50
N ASP A 112 14.11 -14.02 16.34
CA ASP A 112 14.69 -14.39 17.62
C ASP A 112 13.60 -14.85 18.63
N TYR A 113 14.05 -15.49 19.70
CA TYR A 113 13.15 -16.02 20.73
C TYR A 113 12.29 -14.95 21.40
N ALA A 114 12.82 -13.73 21.56
CA ALA A 114 12.10 -12.63 22.17
C ALA A 114 10.92 -12.19 21.28
N PHE A 115 11.17 -11.97 19.99
CA PHE A 115 10.12 -11.61 19.04
C PHE A 115 9.09 -12.74 18.84
N TYR A 116 9.52 -13.98 18.81
CA TYR A 116 8.61 -15.12 18.79
C TYR A 116 7.60 -15.08 19.96
N ASN A 117 8.09 -14.85 21.18
CA ASN A 117 7.22 -14.75 22.35
C ASN A 117 6.29 -13.54 22.28
N GLU A 118 6.76 -12.38 21.80
CA GLU A 118 5.92 -11.21 21.58
C GLU A 118 4.79 -11.52 20.60
N LEU A 119 5.07 -12.22 19.48
CA LEU A 119 4.06 -12.62 18.49
C LEU A 119 3.03 -13.59 19.08
N LEU A 120 3.45 -14.53 19.93
CA LEU A 120 2.53 -15.45 20.62
C LEU A 120 1.58 -14.70 21.58
N GLU A 121 2.09 -13.71 22.32
CA GLU A 121 1.25 -12.87 23.17
C GLU A 121 0.26 -12.04 22.36
N VAL A 122 0.70 -11.45 21.25
CA VAL A 122 -0.20 -10.74 20.33
C VAL A 122 -1.31 -11.66 19.83
N GLN A 123 -0.97 -12.89 19.41
CA GLN A 123 -1.97 -13.86 18.94
C GLN A 123 -3.02 -14.18 20.00
N LYS A 124 -2.62 -14.36 21.27
CA LYS A 124 -3.55 -14.60 22.38
C LYS A 124 -4.51 -13.43 22.62
N MET A 125 -4.07 -12.19 22.33
CA MET A 125 -4.89 -10.99 22.53
C MET A 125 -5.94 -10.78 21.43
N THR A 126 -5.82 -11.42 20.26
CA THR A 126 -6.67 -11.18 19.09
C THR A 126 -8.15 -11.48 19.38
N ASP A 127 -8.45 -12.57 20.06
CA ASP A 127 -9.83 -12.98 20.36
C ASP A 127 -10.56 -11.98 21.26
N GLN A 128 -9.92 -11.58 22.37
CA GLN A 128 -10.47 -10.57 23.27
C GLN A 128 -10.62 -9.21 22.56
N PHE A 129 -9.65 -8.82 21.75
CA PHE A 129 -9.72 -7.57 20.98
C PHE A 129 -10.92 -7.56 20.03
N LEU A 130 -11.14 -8.62 19.29
CA LEU A 130 -12.29 -8.75 18.38
C LEU A 130 -13.62 -8.75 19.14
N GLU A 131 -13.67 -9.33 20.33
CA GLU A 131 -14.86 -9.26 21.18
C GLU A 131 -15.15 -7.83 21.64
N GLU A 132 -14.12 -7.07 22.04
CA GLU A 132 -14.25 -5.65 22.39
C GLU A 132 -14.76 -4.82 21.19
N CYS A 133 -14.19 -5.03 19.99
CA CYS A 133 -14.64 -4.37 18.75
C CYS A 133 -16.11 -4.71 18.43
N SER A 134 -16.46 -5.98 18.53
CA SER A 134 -17.82 -6.46 18.25
C SER A 134 -18.86 -5.82 19.17
N ARG A 135 -18.57 -5.71 20.48
CA ARG A 135 -19.45 -5.04 21.45
C ARG A 135 -19.66 -3.56 21.15
N ILE A 136 -18.61 -2.86 20.71
CA ILE A 136 -18.70 -1.44 20.35
C ILE A 136 -19.63 -1.26 19.17
N ILE A 137 -19.42 -2.04 18.10
CA ILE A 137 -20.27 -1.97 16.90
C ILE A 137 -21.70 -2.40 17.20
N ALA A 138 -21.90 -3.46 18.00
CA ALA A 138 -23.22 -3.92 18.40
C ALA A 138 -23.98 -2.83 19.17
N LYS A 139 -23.32 -2.09 20.07
CA LYS A 139 -23.91 -0.96 20.78
C LYS A 139 -24.30 0.20 19.86
N ALA A 140 -23.49 0.47 18.84
CA ALA A 140 -23.76 1.48 17.82
C ALA A 140 -24.90 1.06 16.87
N ASN A 141 -25.21 -0.22 16.77
CA ASN A 141 -26.31 -0.83 16.02
C ASN A 141 -26.49 -0.30 14.59
N PRO A 142 -25.44 -0.36 13.73
CA PRO A 142 -25.51 0.15 12.36
C PRO A 142 -26.40 -0.73 11.46
N LYS A 143 -26.94 -0.16 10.39
CA LYS A 143 -27.56 -0.90 9.29
C LYS A 143 -26.51 -1.54 8.38
N ILE A 144 -25.36 -0.85 8.19
CA ILE A 144 -24.28 -1.27 7.31
C ILE A 144 -22.95 -1.22 8.06
N VAL A 145 -22.15 -2.29 7.93
CA VAL A 145 -20.75 -2.34 8.36
C VAL A 145 -19.88 -2.55 7.12
N ALA A 146 -19.03 -1.59 6.84
CA ALA A 146 -18.15 -1.62 5.68
C ALA A 146 -16.68 -1.71 6.10
N PHE A 147 -15.98 -2.71 5.59
CA PHE A 147 -14.57 -2.93 5.84
C PHE A 147 -13.72 -2.48 4.67
N THR A 148 -12.67 -1.70 4.94
CA THR A 148 -11.56 -1.58 4.01
C THR A 148 -10.58 -2.71 4.28
N SER A 149 -10.16 -3.43 3.23
CA SER A 149 -9.20 -4.53 3.33
C SER A 149 -8.04 -4.29 2.37
N MET A 150 -6.91 -4.01 2.96
CA MET A 150 -5.61 -3.93 2.28
C MET A 150 -4.65 -4.95 2.92
N PHE A 151 -3.43 -4.99 2.47
CA PHE A 151 -2.39 -5.89 3.01
C PHE A 151 -2.43 -6.00 4.53
N HIS A 152 -2.27 -7.21 5.07
CA HIS A 152 -2.30 -7.55 6.50
C HIS A 152 -3.60 -7.22 7.26
N GLN A 153 -4.69 -6.83 6.56
CA GLN A 153 -5.97 -6.48 7.20
C GLN A 153 -7.09 -7.51 6.96
N GLN A 154 -6.86 -8.50 6.09
CA GLN A 154 -7.95 -9.34 5.59
C GLN A 154 -8.51 -10.26 6.65
N THR A 155 -7.68 -11.02 7.34
CA THR A 155 -8.14 -11.99 8.35
C THR A 155 -8.71 -11.32 9.59
N SER A 156 -8.15 -10.19 10.04
CA SER A 156 -8.70 -9.41 11.15
C SER A 156 -10.09 -8.86 10.81
N SER A 157 -10.28 -8.34 9.59
CA SER A 157 -11.56 -7.85 9.08
C SER A 157 -12.60 -8.97 8.97
N LEU A 158 -12.21 -10.12 8.41
CA LEU A 158 -13.06 -11.30 8.28
C LEU A 158 -13.49 -11.85 9.66
N ALA A 159 -12.55 -11.92 10.60
CA ALA A 159 -12.84 -12.42 11.94
C ALA A 159 -13.84 -11.52 12.69
N LEU A 160 -13.71 -10.19 12.57
CA LEU A 160 -14.68 -9.26 13.13
C LEU A 160 -16.03 -9.36 12.41
N ALA A 161 -16.07 -9.42 11.09
CA ALA A 161 -17.31 -9.56 10.31
C ALA A 161 -18.09 -10.83 10.67
N LYS A 162 -17.39 -11.98 10.83
CA LYS A 162 -17.96 -13.25 11.27
C LYS A 162 -18.63 -13.13 12.64
N ARG A 163 -18.03 -12.39 13.58
CA ARG A 163 -18.60 -12.13 14.91
C ARG A 163 -19.81 -11.20 14.84
N LEU A 164 -19.71 -10.14 14.06
CA LEU A 164 -20.79 -9.16 13.91
C LEU A 164 -22.06 -9.81 13.35
N LYS A 165 -21.94 -10.70 12.37
CA LYS A 165 -23.10 -11.44 11.85
C LYS A 165 -23.79 -12.33 12.89
N LYS A 166 -23.08 -12.78 13.94
CA LYS A 166 -23.68 -13.55 15.05
C LYS A 166 -24.46 -12.65 16.00
N VAL A 167 -23.95 -11.45 16.31
CA VAL A 167 -24.56 -10.53 17.29
C VAL A 167 -25.54 -9.55 16.64
N LEU A 168 -25.38 -9.24 15.37
CA LEU A 168 -26.22 -8.39 14.54
C LEU A 168 -26.59 -9.12 13.23
N PRO A 169 -27.47 -10.14 13.23
CA PRO A 169 -27.76 -10.94 12.02
C PRO A 169 -28.31 -10.11 10.86
N HIS A 170 -28.99 -9.00 11.15
CA HIS A 170 -29.61 -8.11 10.17
C HIS A 170 -28.64 -7.12 9.51
N VAL A 171 -27.44 -6.91 10.08
CA VAL A 171 -26.50 -5.93 9.56
C VAL A 171 -25.99 -6.34 8.17
N LEU A 172 -25.96 -5.41 7.23
CA LEU A 172 -25.31 -5.65 5.94
C LEU A 172 -23.79 -5.49 6.10
N VAL A 173 -23.06 -6.54 5.75
CA VAL A 173 -21.59 -6.58 5.79
C VAL A 173 -21.04 -6.45 4.37
N THR A 174 -20.25 -5.43 4.13
CA THR A 174 -19.59 -5.17 2.84
C THR A 174 -18.09 -5.03 2.98
N PHE A 175 -17.36 -5.46 1.96
CA PHE A 175 -15.91 -5.34 1.86
C PHE A 175 -15.50 -4.56 0.62
N GLY A 176 -14.38 -3.84 0.72
CA GLY A 176 -13.71 -3.18 -0.40
C GLY A 176 -12.21 -3.02 -0.12
N GLY A 177 -11.49 -2.44 -1.06
CA GLY A 177 -10.04 -2.24 -0.99
C GLY A 177 -9.25 -3.24 -1.82
N ALA A 178 -7.92 -3.16 -1.78
CA ALA A 178 -7.04 -3.90 -2.68
C ALA A 178 -7.20 -5.42 -2.61
N ASN A 179 -7.49 -5.97 -1.41
CA ASN A 179 -7.72 -7.41 -1.23
C ASN A 179 -9.05 -7.91 -1.80
N CYS A 180 -9.91 -6.99 -2.25
CA CYS A 180 -11.22 -7.31 -2.84
C CYS A 180 -11.25 -7.19 -4.36
N LYS A 181 -10.11 -6.90 -4.99
CA LYS A 181 -10.04 -6.59 -6.42
C LYS A 181 -10.23 -7.83 -7.29
N GLY A 182 -11.11 -7.73 -8.29
CA GLY A 182 -11.30 -8.77 -9.30
C GLY A 182 -11.58 -10.16 -8.72
N PRO A 183 -10.82 -11.21 -9.12
CA PRO A 183 -11.02 -12.57 -8.65
C PRO A 183 -10.87 -12.74 -7.14
N MET A 184 -10.02 -11.94 -6.48
CA MET A 184 -9.83 -12.02 -5.03
C MET A 184 -11.13 -11.69 -4.27
N GLY A 185 -11.87 -10.67 -4.71
CA GLY A 185 -13.17 -10.32 -4.11
C GLY A 185 -14.25 -11.38 -4.35
N MET A 186 -14.22 -12.04 -5.51
CA MET A 186 -15.11 -13.16 -5.82
C MET A 186 -14.88 -14.33 -4.86
N GLU A 187 -13.62 -14.76 -4.70
CA GLU A 187 -13.26 -15.84 -3.78
C GLU A 187 -13.58 -15.48 -2.33
N LEU A 188 -13.30 -14.23 -1.93
CA LEU A 188 -13.63 -13.74 -0.60
C LEU A 188 -15.11 -13.98 -0.28
N MET A 189 -15.98 -13.61 -1.18
CA MET A 189 -17.42 -13.74 -1.00
C MET A 189 -17.91 -15.20 -1.11
N THR A 190 -17.30 -15.99 -1.99
CA THR A 190 -17.63 -17.41 -2.17
C THR A 190 -17.39 -18.21 -0.88
N HIS A 191 -16.23 -17.99 -0.27
CA HIS A 191 -15.80 -18.78 0.90
C HIS A 191 -16.20 -18.22 2.27
N HIS A 192 -16.78 -17.00 2.33
CA HIS A 192 -17.20 -16.38 3.59
C HIS A 192 -18.67 -15.97 3.55
N THR A 193 -19.54 -16.89 4.00
CA THR A 193 -21.02 -16.73 3.94
C THR A 193 -21.58 -15.55 4.73
N PHE A 194 -20.80 -14.97 5.64
CA PHE A 194 -21.16 -13.80 6.43
C PHE A 194 -20.91 -12.45 5.73
N ILE A 195 -20.40 -12.45 4.51
CA ILE A 195 -20.27 -11.26 3.65
C ILE A 195 -21.49 -11.17 2.74
N ASP A 196 -22.17 -10.03 2.70
CA ASP A 196 -23.37 -9.82 1.89
C ASP A 196 -23.04 -9.30 0.50
N CYS A 197 -22.04 -8.40 0.40
CA CYS A 197 -21.57 -7.87 -0.88
C CYS A 197 -20.10 -7.43 -0.80
N VAL A 198 -19.45 -7.33 -1.97
CA VAL A 198 -18.06 -6.89 -2.14
C VAL A 198 -17.98 -5.84 -3.24
N CYS A 199 -17.22 -4.77 -2.99
CA CYS A 199 -16.85 -3.80 -4.01
C CYS A 199 -15.52 -4.24 -4.66
N LEU A 200 -15.58 -4.61 -5.94
CA LEU A 200 -14.45 -5.16 -6.71
C LEU A 200 -13.53 -4.07 -7.30
N GLY A 201 -13.99 -2.83 -7.34
CA GLY A 201 -13.29 -1.69 -7.93
C GLY A 201 -13.30 -0.46 -7.02
N GLU A 202 -13.37 0.75 -7.61
CA GLU A 202 -13.46 1.99 -6.85
C GLU A 202 -14.84 2.14 -6.18
N GLY A 203 -14.82 2.44 -4.90
CA GLY A 203 -16.03 2.48 -4.06
C GLY A 203 -16.78 3.81 -4.04
N ASP A 204 -16.22 4.89 -4.58
CA ASP A 204 -16.73 6.26 -4.40
C ASP A 204 -18.21 6.42 -4.75
N SER A 205 -18.61 5.99 -5.94
CA SER A 205 -20.00 6.03 -6.41
C SER A 205 -20.79 4.82 -5.91
N SER A 206 -20.19 3.64 -5.93
CA SER A 206 -20.85 2.36 -5.65
C SER A 206 -21.29 2.27 -4.20
N PHE A 207 -20.44 2.66 -3.25
CA PHE A 207 -20.77 2.65 -1.83
C PHE A 207 -21.89 3.65 -1.50
N LYS A 208 -21.84 4.84 -2.07
CA LYS A 208 -22.94 5.82 -1.91
C LYS A 208 -24.27 5.24 -2.36
N LYS A 209 -24.33 4.61 -3.55
CA LYS A 209 -25.54 3.95 -4.06
C LYS A 209 -26.01 2.82 -3.15
N LEU A 210 -25.09 2.02 -2.63
CA LEU A 210 -25.39 0.93 -1.67
C LEU A 210 -26.08 1.50 -0.42
N VAL A 211 -25.50 2.53 0.20
CA VAL A 211 -26.05 3.12 1.43
C VAL A 211 -27.45 3.68 1.20
N TYR A 212 -27.64 4.41 0.11
CA TYR A 212 -28.97 4.96 -0.23
C TYR A 212 -30.00 3.84 -0.46
N ALA A 213 -29.65 2.80 -1.21
CA ALA A 213 -30.57 1.69 -1.46
C ALA A 213 -30.97 0.90 -0.20
N CYS A 214 -30.03 0.78 0.76
CA CYS A 214 -30.30 0.02 2.00
C CYS A 214 -31.01 0.84 3.10
N THR A 215 -31.02 2.17 3.00
CA THR A 215 -31.57 3.03 4.04
C THR A 215 -32.91 3.66 3.69
N ASP A 216 -33.22 3.82 2.40
CA ASP A 216 -34.44 4.48 1.90
C ASP A 216 -35.61 3.52 1.63
N ASP A 217 -35.61 2.27 2.11
CA ASP A 217 -36.61 1.21 1.83
C ASP A 217 -36.92 1.00 0.33
N GLN A 218 -36.07 1.53 -0.55
CA GLN A 218 -36.21 1.32 -1.98
C GLN A 218 -35.72 -0.07 -2.38
N ALA A 219 -36.62 -0.75 -3.03
CA ALA A 219 -36.60 -2.16 -3.40
C ALA A 219 -35.22 -2.77 -3.70
N ILE A 220 -35.04 -4.01 -3.27
CA ILE A 220 -33.94 -4.95 -3.53
C ILE A 220 -33.51 -4.98 -5.03
N ASP A 221 -34.37 -4.60 -5.95
CA ASP A 221 -34.09 -4.53 -7.38
C ASP A 221 -33.05 -3.45 -7.76
N VAL A 222 -32.89 -2.39 -6.96
CA VAL A 222 -31.87 -1.36 -7.17
C VAL A 222 -30.47 -1.88 -6.82
N LEU A 223 -30.38 -2.83 -5.90
CA LEU A 223 -29.09 -3.40 -5.47
C LEU A 223 -28.39 -4.20 -6.57
N SER A 224 -29.13 -4.79 -7.52
CA SER A 224 -28.56 -5.65 -8.56
C SER A 224 -27.73 -4.89 -9.62
N ASN A 225 -27.84 -3.56 -9.68
CA ASN A 225 -27.25 -2.74 -10.74
C ASN A 225 -26.22 -1.70 -10.23
N ILE A 226 -25.67 -1.90 -9.04
CA ILE A 226 -24.63 -0.98 -8.53
C ILE A 226 -23.29 -1.31 -9.20
N PRO A 227 -22.68 -0.37 -9.95
CA PRO A 227 -21.42 -0.62 -10.64
C PRO A 227 -20.32 -1.09 -9.69
N GLY A 228 -19.57 -2.12 -10.07
CA GLY A 228 -18.44 -2.63 -9.27
C GLY A 228 -18.82 -3.39 -8.01
N MET A 229 -20.10 -3.51 -7.68
CA MET A 229 -20.57 -4.33 -6.55
C MET A 229 -21.00 -5.71 -7.03
N ILE A 230 -20.65 -6.71 -6.23
CA ILE A 230 -21.18 -8.06 -6.36
C ILE A 230 -21.91 -8.45 -5.08
N PHE A 231 -23.10 -9.06 -5.23
CA PHE A 231 -23.93 -9.54 -4.13
C PHE A 231 -23.95 -11.05 -4.11
N ARG A 232 -24.22 -11.63 -2.95
CA ARG A 232 -24.26 -13.10 -2.77
C ARG A 232 -25.20 -13.81 -3.75
N LYS A 233 -26.31 -13.17 -4.13
CA LYS A 233 -27.23 -13.73 -5.15
C LYS A 233 -26.59 -13.87 -6.52
N ASP A 234 -25.63 -13.01 -6.85
CA ASP A 234 -24.99 -12.95 -8.17
C ASP A 234 -23.97 -14.08 -8.36
N LEU A 235 -23.46 -14.68 -7.26
CA LEU A 235 -22.52 -15.82 -7.31
C LEU A 235 -23.11 -17.10 -7.93
N LYS A 236 -24.42 -17.13 -8.15
CA LYS A 236 -25.09 -18.28 -8.78
C LYS A 236 -25.08 -18.20 -10.32
N SER A 237 -24.59 -17.11 -10.89
CA SER A 237 -24.51 -16.90 -12.32
C SER A 237 -23.07 -17.14 -12.80
N ASP A 238 -22.87 -18.05 -13.73
CA ASP A 238 -21.57 -18.33 -14.35
C ASP A 238 -21.09 -17.19 -15.28
N ASP A 239 -21.95 -16.20 -15.53
CA ASP A 239 -21.68 -15.09 -16.47
C ASP A 239 -21.02 -13.86 -15.81
N VAL A 240 -20.69 -13.90 -14.52
CA VAL A 240 -20.13 -12.73 -13.82
C VAL A 240 -18.65 -12.56 -14.16
N ASN A 241 -18.34 -11.51 -14.94
CA ASN A 241 -16.95 -11.10 -15.18
C ASN A 241 -16.52 -10.02 -14.18
N PRO A 242 -15.64 -10.35 -13.21
CA PRO A 242 -15.21 -9.43 -12.16
C PRO A 242 -14.44 -8.21 -12.68
N PHE A 243 -13.68 -8.36 -13.78
CA PHE A 243 -12.95 -7.24 -14.38
C PHE A 243 -13.88 -6.25 -15.09
N ALA A 244 -14.91 -6.75 -15.78
CA ALA A 244 -15.92 -5.89 -16.39
C ALA A 244 -16.71 -5.11 -15.34
N LEU A 245 -16.93 -5.67 -14.14
CA LEU A 245 -17.54 -4.95 -13.03
C LEU A 245 -16.61 -3.87 -12.46
N CYS A 246 -15.32 -4.16 -12.33
CA CYS A 246 -14.33 -3.15 -11.92
C CYS A 246 -14.29 -1.96 -12.88
N SER A 247 -14.26 -2.21 -14.17
CA SER A 247 -14.17 -1.15 -15.20
C SER A 247 -15.33 -0.15 -15.14
N LYS A 248 -16.53 -0.59 -14.78
CA LYS A 248 -17.70 0.28 -14.62
C LYS A 248 -17.57 1.33 -13.51
N THR A 249 -16.63 1.15 -12.56
CA THR A 249 -16.41 2.13 -11.48
C THR A 249 -15.55 3.30 -11.92
N LEU A 250 -14.82 3.18 -13.03
CA LEU A 250 -13.88 4.18 -13.54
C LEU A 250 -14.54 5.35 -14.28
N GLU A 251 -15.84 5.28 -14.53
CA GLU A 251 -16.60 6.31 -15.24
C GLU A 251 -16.81 7.58 -14.39
N MET A 252 -16.47 7.55 -13.10
CA MET A 252 -16.66 8.68 -12.21
C MET A 252 -15.67 9.81 -12.49
N ASP A 253 -16.19 11.03 -12.64
CA ASP A 253 -15.38 12.25 -12.70
C ASP A 253 -14.76 12.53 -11.32
N LEU A 254 -13.43 12.58 -11.24
CA LEU A 254 -12.71 12.84 -10.00
C LEU A 254 -12.98 14.24 -9.41
N ASN A 255 -13.45 15.18 -10.20
CA ASN A 255 -13.87 16.49 -9.70
C ASN A 255 -15.09 16.42 -8.80
N LEU A 256 -15.90 15.37 -8.92
CA LEU A 256 -17.09 15.11 -8.10
C LEU A 256 -16.80 14.31 -6.82
N VAL A 257 -15.59 13.76 -6.69
CA VAL A 257 -15.16 13.07 -5.48
C VAL A 257 -15.05 14.09 -4.34
N PRO A 258 -15.70 13.88 -3.18
CA PRO A 258 -15.65 14.84 -2.08
C PRO A 258 -14.25 14.92 -1.47
N THR A 259 -13.94 16.03 -0.79
CA THR A 259 -12.77 16.12 0.08
C THR A 259 -12.90 15.10 1.21
N PRO A 260 -11.88 14.30 1.52
CA PRO A 260 -11.97 13.29 2.57
C PRO A 260 -12.23 13.90 3.96
N ASP A 261 -12.97 13.19 4.79
CA ASP A 261 -13.25 13.56 6.18
C ASP A 261 -12.42 12.70 7.13
N TYR A 262 -11.58 13.35 7.92
CA TYR A 262 -10.69 12.70 8.90
C TYR A 262 -11.03 13.08 10.36
N ASP A 263 -12.20 13.62 10.64
CA ASP A 263 -12.56 14.13 11.97
C ASP A 263 -12.50 13.03 13.05
N ASP A 264 -12.96 11.80 12.74
CA ASP A 264 -12.90 10.69 13.70
C ASP A 264 -11.45 10.34 14.07
N PHE A 265 -10.54 10.33 13.09
CA PHE A 265 -9.12 10.09 13.34
C PHE A 265 -8.46 11.27 14.06
N ALA A 266 -8.78 12.51 13.69
CA ALA A 266 -8.25 13.70 14.35
C ALA A 266 -8.65 13.77 15.83
N GLN A 267 -9.92 13.41 16.13
CA GLN A 267 -10.38 13.29 17.51
C GLN A 267 -9.60 12.20 18.25
N LEU A 268 -9.46 11.01 17.65
CA LEU A 268 -8.74 9.89 18.23
C LEU A 268 -7.26 10.25 18.50
N TYR A 269 -6.62 10.94 17.55
CA TYR A 269 -5.26 11.44 17.72
C TYR A 269 -5.15 12.39 18.91
N ALA A 270 -6.08 13.34 19.06
CA ALA A 270 -6.07 14.29 20.18
C ALA A 270 -6.22 13.59 21.54
N GLU A 271 -6.98 12.49 21.60
CA GLU A 271 -7.23 11.73 22.83
C GLU A 271 -6.10 10.76 23.21
N ARG A 272 -5.26 10.31 22.24
CA ARG A 272 -4.30 9.22 22.40
C ARG A 272 -2.84 9.69 22.40
N LYS A 273 -2.29 9.97 23.60
CA LYS A 273 -0.93 10.51 23.76
C LYS A 273 0.19 9.65 23.15
N PHE A 274 0.01 8.32 23.06
CA PHE A 274 1.02 7.44 22.47
C PHE A 274 1.25 7.73 20.97
N MET A 275 0.26 8.28 20.29
CA MET A 275 0.35 8.67 18.87
C MET A 275 1.20 9.95 18.67
N HIS A 276 1.46 10.73 19.72
CA HIS A 276 2.11 12.04 19.63
C HIS A 276 3.64 11.96 19.47
N LYS A 277 4.23 10.75 19.50
CA LYS A 277 5.69 10.57 19.28
C LYS A 277 6.13 11.04 17.89
N GLU A 278 5.27 10.89 16.90
CA GLU A 278 5.51 11.33 15.52
C GLU A 278 4.33 12.16 15.02
N LYS A 279 4.62 13.07 14.09
CA LYS A 279 3.58 13.87 13.46
C LYS A 279 2.74 13.00 12.55
N PRO A 280 1.41 12.90 12.75
CA PRO A 280 0.54 12.14 11.88
C PRO A 280 0.38 12.83 10.53
N ARG A 281 -0.06 12.08 9.55
CA ARG A 281 -0.30 12.60 8.20
C ARG A 281 -1.71 12.33 7.74
N VAL A 282 -2.24 13.21 6.90
CA VAL A 282 -3.51 13.05 6.20
C VAL A 282 -3.27 13.02 4.69
N PHE A 283 -4.16 12.34 4.00
CA PHE A 283 -4.06 12.17 2.55
C PHE A 283 -4.79 13.25 1.78
N PHE A 284 -4.25 13.57 0.60
CA PHE A 284 -4.94 14.29 -0.46
C PHE A 284 -4.73 13.55 -1.78
N GLU A 285 -5.53 13.87 -2.79
CA GLU A 285 -5.48 13.22 -4.09
C GLU A 285 -5.60 14.25 -5.20
N MET A 286 -4.74 14.18 -6.19
CA MET A 286 -4.77 14.99 -7.40
C MET A 286 -5.16 14.17 -8.62
N SER A 287 -4.77 12.88 -8.63
CA SER A 287 -4.96 11.97 -9.76
C SER A 287 -5.08 10.52 -9.32
N ARG A 288 -5.61 9.67 -10.16
CA ARG A 288 -5.62 8.20 -10.04
C ARG A 288 -5.08 7.57 -11.31
N GLY A 289 -4.44 6.42 -11.15
CA GLY A 289 -3.80 5.69 -12.24
C GLY A 289 -2.41 6.21 -12.56
N CYS A 290 -1.81 5.70 -13.63
CA CYS A 290 -0.45 6.05 -14.01
C CYS A 290 -0.41 6.48 -15.48
N TYR A 291 -0.08 7.75 -15.74
CA TYR A 291 -0.03 8.26 -17.12
C TYR A 291 1.03 7.57 -18.00
N TRP A 292 2.11 7.07 -17.38
CA TRP A 292 3.08 6.24 -18.09
C TRP A 292 2.55 4.84 -18.34
N GLY A 293 1.99 4.21 -17.29
CA GLY A 293 1.41 2.87 -17.36
C GLY A 293 0.29 2.73 -18.39
N GLN A 294 -0.48 3.78 -18.61
CA GLN A 294 -1.49 3.84 -19.67
C GLN A 294 -0.88 3.82 -21.08
N LYS A 295 0.34 4.38 -21.25
CA LYS A 295 1.05 4.39 -22.54
C LYS A 295 1.90 3.13 -22.75
N LYS A 296 2.67 2.76 -21.73
CA LYS A 296 3.58 1.62 -21.73
C LYS A 296 3.73 1.10 -20.32
N ARG A 297 3.12 -0.05 -20.05
CA ARG A 297 3.12 -0.65 -18.73
C ARG A 297 4.49 -1.20 -18.34
N CYS A 298 4.94 -0.91 -17.11
CA CYS A 298 6.13 -1.57 -16.55
C CYS A 298 5.81 -3.05 -16.32
N ILE A 299 6.71 -3.96 -16.70
CA ILE A 299 6.43 -5.41 -16.70
C ILE A 299 6.16 -6.02 -15.31
N PHE A 300 6.63 -5.35 -14.26
CA PHE A 300 6.50 -5.79 -12.86
C PHE A 300 5.34 -5.12 -12.11
N CYS A 301 4.69 -4.12 -12.70
CA CYS A 301 3.67 -3.33 -12.03
C CYS A 301 2.40 -4.15 -11.78
N GLY A 302 2.06 -4.38 -10.50
CA GLY A 302 0.88 -5.12 -10.05
C GLY A 302 -0.45 -4.36 -10.16
N GLN A 303 -0.47 -3.19 -10.81
CA GLN A 303 -1.72 -2.50 -11.10
C GLN A 303 -2.41 -3.14 -12.31
N SER A 304 -3.71 -3.39 -12.21
CA SER A 304 -4.45 -3.92 -13.34
C SER A 304 -4.61 -2.88 -14.45
N SER A 305 -4.86 -3.35 -15.67
CA SER A 305 -5.09 -2.49 -16.84
C SER A 305 -6.16 -1.42 -16.59
N GLU A 306 -7.21 -1.77 -15.86
CA GLU A 306 -8.31 -0.86 -15.53
C GLU A 306 -7.84 0.27 -14.59
N THR A 307 -7.08 -0.05 -13.54
CA THR A 307 -6.60 0.96 -12.58
C THR A 307 -5.45 1.81 -13.08
N LEU A 308 -4.82 1.42 -14.18
CA LEU A 308 -3.81 2.24 -14.85
C LEU A 308 -4.38 3.42 -15.64
N ILE A 309 -5.69 3.45 -15.92
CA ILE A 309 -6.33 4.56 -16.63
C ILE A 309 -6.10 5.85 -15.83
N PHE A 310 -5.32 6.76 -16.43
CA PHE A 310 -4.96 8.01 -15.78
C PHE A 310 -6.11 9.01 -15.85
N ARG A 311 -6.56 9.46 -14.68
CA ARG A 311 -7.59 10.49 -14.51
C ARG A 311 -7.10 11.50 -13.48
N LYS A 312 -7.40 12.77 -13.63
CA LYS A 312 -6.99 13.80 -12.69
C LYS A 312 -8.10 14.78 -12.39
N LYS A 313 -8.05 15.39 -11.23
CA LYS A 313 -8.84 16.53 -10.85
C LYS A 313 -8.38 17.76 -11.65
N ASN A 314 -9.27 18.69 -11.93
CA ASN A 314 -8.87 19.95 -12.53
C ASN A 314 -8.09 20.82 -11.52
N HIS A 315 -7.42 21.82 -12.03
CA HIS A 315 -6.54 22.70 -11.25
C HIS A 315 -7.27 23.35 -10.05
N GLU A 316 -8.43 23.94 -10.28
CA GLU A 316 -9.23 24.62 -9.24
C GLU A 316 -9.69 23.65 -8.13
N ARG A 317 -10.09 22.43 -8.51
CA ARG A 317 -10.48 21.39 -7.56
C ARG A 317 -9.33 20.96 -6.67
N ILE A 318 -8.13 20.77 -7.22
CA ILE A 318 -6.91 20.45 -6.46
C ILE A 318 -6.61 21.57 -5.46
N VAL A 319 -6.58 22.81 -5.91
CA VAL A 319 -6.29 23.99 -5.07
C VAL A 319 -7.30 24.12 -3.92
N THR A 320 -8.59 23.97 -4.23
CA THR A 320 -9.67 24.09 -3.25
C THR A 320 -9.61 22.98 -2.21
N GLU A 321 -9.39 21.73 -2.63
CA GLU A 321 -9.30 20.57 -1.74
C GLU A 321 -8.10 20.67 -0.79
N LEU A 322 -6.93 21.00 -1.31
CA LEU A 322 -5.71 21.15 -0.51
C LEU A 322 -5.86 22.25 0.55
N ARG A 323 -6.39 23.42 0.16
CA ARG A 323 -6.66 24.52 1.12
C ARG A 323 -7.62 24.08 2.21
N LYS A 324 -8.67 23.35 1.86
CA LYS A 324 -9.63 22.82 2.82
C LYS A 324 -8.95 21.85 3.80
N ILE A 325 -8.22 20.84 3.32
CA ILE A 325 -7.53 19.86 4.15
C ILE A 325 -6.54 20.53 5.12
N VAL A 326 -5.72 21.48 4.63
CA VAL A 326 -4.74 22.17 5.48
C VAL A 326 -5.40 23.02 6.56
N ASN A 327 -6.53 23.65 6.25
CA ASN A 327 -7.26 24.47 7.21
C ASN A 327 -8.01 23.61 8.26
N GLU A 328 -8.61 22.50 7.85
CA GLU A 328 -9.34 21.59 8.74
C GLU A 328 -8.39 20.76 9.63
N TYR A 329 -7.22 20.37 9.09
CA TYR A 329 -6.26 19.50 9.78
C TYR A 329 -4.85 20.13 9.93
N PRO A 330 -4.71 21.31 10.55
CA PRO A 330 -3.44 22.06 10.57
C PRO A 330 -2.32 21.37 11.35
N ALA A 331 -2.64 20.44 12.24
CA ALA A 331 -1.66 19.70 13.02
C ALA A 331 -0.97 18.57 12.26
N PHE A 332 -1.53 18.17 11.09
CA PHE A 332 -1.06 17.01 10.36
C PHE A 332 -0.10 17.39 9.22
N ALA A 333 0.75 16.45 8.85
CA ALA A 333 1.52 16.51 7.61
C ALA A 333 0.65 16.04 6.42
N LEU A 334 1.05 16.37 5.20
CA LEU A 334 0.35 15.96 3.97
C LEU A 334 1.04 14.77 3.31
N SER A 335 0.24 13.86 2.79
CA SER A 335 0.68 12.72 1.99
C SER A 335 -0.19 12.62 0.74
N ALA A 336 0.41 12.59 -0.45
CA ALA A 336 -0.34 12.33 -1.66
C ALA A 336 -0.70 10.84 -1.75
N SER A 337 -1.90 10.53 -2.23
CA SER A 337 -2.32 9.14 -2.52
C SER A 337 -2.08 8.74 -3.97
N ASP A 338 -1.57 9.67 -4.76
CA ASP A 338 -1.33 9.53 -6.21
C ASP A 338 -0.21 8.51 -6.49
N GLU A 339 -0.39 7.69 -7.52
CA GLU A 339 0.63 6.74 -7.99
C GLU A 339 1.56 7.34 -9.05
N SER A 340 1.15 8.44 -9.67
CA SER A 340 1.93 9.19 -10.65
C SER A 340 1.28 10.56 -10.88
N VAL A 341 2.03 11.61 -10.64
CA VAL A 341 1.56 13.00 -10.75
C VAL A 341 2.12 13.65 -12.01
N ASP A 342 1.31 14.35 -12.79
CA ASP A 342 1.76 15.15 -13.93
C ASP A 342 2.16 16.59 -13.52
N GLU A 343 2.86 17.31 -14.41
CA GLU A 343 3.33 18.66 -14.11
C GLU A 343 2.19 19.63 -13.78
N GLY A 344 1.03 19.52 -14.44
CA GLY A 344 -0.12 20.40 -14.19
C GLY A 344 -0.71 20.21 -12.79
N ALA A 345 -0.74 18.99 -12.27
CA ALA A 345 -1.15 18.72 -10.89
C ALA A 345 -0.12 19.24 -9.87
N LEU A 346 1.18 19.16 -10.19
CA LEU A 346 2.24 19.75 -9.36
C LEU A 346 2.17 21.28 -9.33
N GLU A 347 1.84 21.93 -10.44
CA GLU A 347 1.60 23.38 -10.48
C GLU A 347 0.43 23.78 -9.59
N ALA A 348 -0.69 23.02 -9.62
CA ALA A 348 -1.83 23.26 -8.74
C ALA A 348 -1.47 23.08 -7.25
N LEU A 349 -0.67 22.06 -6.94
CA LEU A 349 -0.14 21.83 -5.58
C LEU A 349 0.70 23.03 -5.11
N ILE A 350 1.64 23.51 -5.95
CA ILE A 350 2.50 24.65 -5.65
C ILE A 350 1.65 25.91 -5.44
N GLU A 351 0.67 26.19 -6.31
CA GLU A 351 -0.23 27.34 -6.15
C GLU A 351 -1.00 27.26 -4.82
N ALA A 352 -1.62 26.12 -4.54
CA ALA A 352 -2.36 25.94 -3.29
C ALA A 352 -1.49 26.25 -2.07
N LEU A 353 -0.27 25.70 -2.02
CA LEU A 353 0.63 25.82 -0.88
C LEU A 353 1.31 27.19 -0.78
N SER A 354 1.58 27.87 -1.93
CA SER A 354 2.22 29.19 -1.94
C SER A 354 1.36 30.28 -1.31
N THR A 355 0.04 30.12 -1.38
CA THR A 355 -0.95 31.07 -0.84
C THR A 355 -1.29 30.86 0.62
N LEU A 356 -0.83 29.76 1.22
CA LEU A 356 -1.10 29.46 2.64
C LEU A 356 -0.16 30.26 3.54
N GLN A 357 -0.73 30.86 4.61
CA GLN A 357 0.07 31.55 5.65
C GLN A 357 1.01 30.60 6.39
N ARG A 358 0.54 29.37 6.64
CA ARG A 358 1.30 28.29 7.23
C ARG A 358 1.51 27.18 6.21
N LYS A 359 2.76 26.90 5.86
CA LYS A 359 3.09 25.79 4.97
C LYS A 359 3.04 24.48 5.73
N PRO A 360 2.25 23.50 5.29
CA PRO A 360 2.29 22.16 5.84
C PRO A 360 3.58 21.46 5.43
N GLU A 361 3.98 20.46 6.17
CA GLU A 361 5.01 19.52 5.74
C GLU A 361 4.41 18.51 4.77
N ILE A 362 5.04 18.32 3.60
CA ILE A 362 4.68 17.26 2.66
C ILE A 362 5.68 16.13 2.83
N VAL A 363 5.20 15.00 3.36
CA VAL A 363 6.04 13.86 3.73
C VAL A 363 6.02 12.73 2.70
N TYR A 364 5.12 12.79 1.72
CA TYR A 364 5.02 11.80 0.66
C TYR A 364 4.37 12.37 -0.59
N LEU A 365 5.04 12.21 -1.71
CA LEU A 365 4.57 12.54 -3.06
C LEU A 365 5.26 11.58 -4.03
N GLN A 366 4.50 10.84 -4.84
CA GLN A 366 5.09 9.92 -5.81
C GLN A 366 5.24 10.58 -7.18
N VAL A 367 6.48 10.56 -7.69
CA VAL A 367 6.84 11.19 -8.97
C VAL A 367 7.67 10.25 -9.85
N ARG A 368 7.79 10.63 -11.11
CA ARG A 368 8.73 10.02 -12.05
C ARG A 368 10.06 10.79 -12.05
N PRO A 369 11.19 10.14 -12.40
CA PRO A 369 12.52 10.78 -12.38
C PRO A 369 12.76 11.77 -13.55
N ASP A 370 11.80 11.96 -14.45
CA ASP A 370 11.84 12.91 -15.57
C ASP A 370 11.25 14.31 -15.23
N ILE A 371 10.99 14.56 -13.95
CA ILE A 371 10.51 15.86 -13.46
C ILE A 371 11.58 16.96 -13.64
N ASN A 372 11.14 18.16 -14.00
CA ASN A 372 12.00 19.32 -14.19
C ASN A 372 12.61 19.78 -12.85
N VAL A 373 13.92 20.11 -12.84
CA VAL A 373 14.65 20.60 -11.64
C VAL A 373 13.99 21.83 -11.01
N LYS A 374 13.53 22.78 -11.80
CA LYS A 374 12.83 23.99 -11.30
C LYS A 374 11.54 23.64 -10.57
N MET A 375 10.86 22.56 -10.96
CA MET A 375 9.68 22.06 -10.27
C MET A 375 10.05 21.49 -8.89
N LEU A 376 11.15 20.73 -8.80
CA LEU A 376 11.66 20.22 -7.51
C LEU A 376 12.03 21.36 -6.56
N GLU A 377 12.72 22.39 -7.05
CA GLU A 377 13.07 23.58 -6.26
C GLU A 377 11.82 24.28 -5.70
N LYS A 378 10.78 24.48 -6.54
CA LYS A 378 9.52 25.09 -6.12
C LYS A 378 8.82 24.23 -5.06
N LEU A 379 8.78 22.91 -5.23
CA LEU A 379 8.19 21.97 -4.28
C LEU A 379 8.93 21.99 -2.94
N ALA A 380 10.27 22.06 -2.95
CA ALA A 380 11.08 22.21 -1.74
C ALA A 380 10.72 23.49 -0.96
N VAL A 381 10.59 24.61 -1.66
CA VAL A 381 10.15 25.89 -1.08
C VAL A 381 8.72 25.80 -0.50
N CYS A 382 7.85 24.98 -1.10
CA CYS A 382 6.50 24.75 -0.62
C CYS A 382 6.40 23.77 0.57
N GLY A 383 7.52 23.19 1.03
CA GLY A 383 7.55 22.32 2.22
C GLY A 383 7.68 20.82 1.91
N LEU A 384 7.96 20.43 0.65
CA LEU A 384 8.26 19.03 0.32
C LEU A 384 9.59 18.64 0.96
N LYS A 385 9.57 17.59 1.78
CA LYS A 385 10.74 17.02 2.45
C LYS A 385 11.17 15.70 1.84
N ARG A 386 10.20 14.90 1.46
CA ARG A 386 10.38 13.55 0.94
C ARG A 386 9.51 13.31 -0.28
N LEU A 387 10.03 12.58 -1.25
CA LEU A 387 9.25 12.11 -2.38
C LEU A 387 9.64 10.68 -2.73
N GLU A 388 8.65 9.89 -3.18
CA GLU A 388 8.92 8.58 -3.75
C GLU A 388 9.14 8.71 -5.25
N VAL A 389 10.17 8.02 -5.73
CA VAL A 389 10.52 8.03 -7.16
C VAL A 389 10.81 6.63 -7.67
N GLY A 390 10.18 6.28 -8.77
CA GLY A 390 10.38 4.99 -9.41
C GLY A 390 11.67 4.92 -10.22
N ILE A 391 12.82 4.77 -9.57
CA ILE A 391 14.15 4.62 -10.19
C ILE A 391 14.40 3.19 -10.65
N GLU A 392 14.21 2.20 -9.81
CA GLU A 392 14.34 0.75 -9.97
C GLU A 392 15.74 0.27 -10.41
N SER A 393 16.46 0.99 -11.24
CA SER A 393 17.79 0.63 -11.74
C SER A 393 18.57 1.84 -12.21
N LEU A 394 19.91 1.74 -12.20
CA LEU A 394 20.82 2.72 -12.81
C LEU A 394 21.32 2.28 -14.20
N SER A 395 20.89 1.09 -14.69
CA SER A 395 21.21 0.58 -16.02
C SER A 395 20.14 0.92 -17.04
N SER A 396 20.45 1.71 -18.06
CA SER A 396 19.54 2.00 -19.17
C SER A 396 19.02 0.74 -19.85
N LYS A 397 19.82 -0.32 -19.91
CA LYS A 397 19.43 -1.60 -20.52
C LYS A 397 18.37 -2.33 -19.67
N VAL A 398 18.56 -2.41 -18.35
CA VAL A 398 17.55 -2.96 -17.44
C VAL A 398 16.27 -2.14 -17.48
N LEU A 399 16.37 -0.81 -17.40
CA LEU A 399 15.22 0.10 -17.50
C LEU A 399 14.41 -0.06 -18.79
N SER A 400 15.09 -0.32 -19.92
CA SER A 400 14.43 -0.64 -21.18
C SER A 400 13.68 -1.96 -21.14
N ILE A 401 14.27 -3.02 -20.55
CA ILE A 401 13.66 -4.34 -20.38
C ILE A 401 12.39 -4.24 -19.55
N ILE A 402 12.44 -3.52 -18.42
CA ILE A 402 11.29 -3.41 -17.52
C ILE A 402 10.25 -2.36 -17.98
N GLY A 403 10.48 -1.69 -19.11
CA GLY A 403 9.52 -0.75 -19.69
C GLY A 403 9.38 0.58 -18.93
N LYS A 404 10.43 1.03 -18.19
CA LYS A 404 10.34 2.20 -17.30
C LYS A 404 10.26 3.54 -18.04
N GLY A 405 10.78 3.63 -19.28
CA GLY A 405 10.71 4.82 -20.13
C GLY A 405 11.66 5.95 -19.75
N VAL A 406 12.62 5.68 -18.89
CA VAL A 406 13.74 6.56 -18.52
C VAL A 406 15.05 5.79 -18.66
N ASN A 407 16.17 6.48 -18.62
CA ASN A 407 17.49 5.88 -18.67
C ASN A 407 18.29 6.11 -17.37
N GLY A 408 19.41 5.40 -17.21
CA GLY A 408 20.22 5.46 -15.99
C GLY A 408 20.76 6.85 -15.68
N LEU A 409 21.14 7.62 -16.71
CA LEU A 409 21.64 8.99 -16.52
C LEU A 409 20.55 9.93 -16.00
N GLN A 410 19.30 9.80 -16.49
CA GLN A 410 18.17 10.58 -15.98
C GLN A 410 17.93 10.27 -14.50
N ASN A 411 18.01 9.00 -14.10
CA ASN A 411 17.84 8.59 -12.69
C ASN A 411 18.94 9.20 -11.79
N ILE A 412 20.21 9.16 -12.23
CA ILE A 412 21.33 9.76 -11.47
C ILE A 412 21.16 11.29 -11.39
N THR A 413 20.81 11.93 -12.50
CA THR A 413 20.56 13.38 -12.55
C THR A 413 19.43 13.77 -11.59
N PHE A 414 18.37 12.97 -11.53
CA PHE A 414 17.28 13.18 -10.59
C PHE A 414 17.73 13.10 -9.12
N LEU A 415 18.53 12.09 -8.76
CA LEU A 415 19.10 11.98 -7.41
C LEU A 415 19.97 13.19 -7.05
N LYS A 416 20.79 13.66 -8.01
CA LYS A 416 21.57 14.90 -7.86
C LYS A 416 20.66 16.10 -7.60
N ASN A 417 19.63 16.30 -8.41
CA ASN A 417 18.70 17.42 -8.27
C ASN A 417 17.96 17.39 -6.93
N CYS A 418 17.57 16.22 -6.44
CA CYS A 418 16.99 16.05 -5.11
C CYS A 418 17.97 16.47 -4.01
N ARG A 419 19.24 16.08 -4.12
CA ARG A 419 20.30 16.46 -3.17
C ARG A 419 20.48 17.98 -3.13
N GLU A 420 20.52 18.64 -4.27
CA GLU A 420 20.66 20.09 -4.41
C GLU A 420 19.43 20.84 -3.88
N ALA A 421 18.23 20.32 -4.11
CA ALA A 421 16.98 20.90 -3.62
C ALA A 421 16.72 20.62 -2.12
N GLY A 422 17.53 19.78 -1.45
CA GLY A 422 17.33 19.39 -0.06
C GLY A 422 16.10 18.49 0.16
N ILE A 423 15.73 17.69 -0.87
CA ILE A 423 14.64 16.73 -0.85
C ILE A 423 15.23 15.31 -0.69
N GLU A 424 14.66 14.51 0.19
CA GLU A 424 15.02 13.10 0.37
C GLU A 424 14.24 12.24 -0.63
N PRO A 425 14.87 11.63 -1.66
CA PRO A 425 14.21 10.67 -2.54
C PRO A 425 14.10 9.32 -1.86
N ILE A 426 12.90 8.76 -1.83
CA ILE A 426 12.63 7.38 -1.41
C ILE A 426 12.54 6.55 -2.69
N TRP A 427 13.41 5.54 -2.83
CA TRP A 427 13.46 4.74 -4.05
C TRP A 427 13.94 3.32 -3.82
N ASN A 428 13.59 2.44 -4.76
CA ASN A 428 13.94 1.03 -4.75
C ASN A 428 15.01 0.74 -5.80
N PHE A 429 15.92 -0.19 -5.47
CA PHE A 429 16.84 -0.80 -6.42
C PHE A 429 16.40 -2.26 -6.61
N LEU A 430 15.97 -2.62 -7.82
CA LEU A 430 15.42 -3.93 -8.11
C LEU A 430 16.29 -4.70 -9.10
N TRP A 431 16.36 -6.03 -8.91
CA TRP A 431 17.05 -6.98 -9.78
C TRP A 431 16.29 -8.28 -9.92
N GLY A 432 16.84 -9.22 -10.72
CA GLY A 432 16.21 -10.52 -10.96
C GLY A 432 15.05 -10.43 -11.95
N PHE A 433 15.06 -9.45 -12.85
CA PHE A 433 14.09 -9.41 -13.93
C PHE A 433 14.41 -10.45 -15.01
N PRO A 434 13.39 -11.05 -15.63
CA PRO A 434 13.63 -11.96 -16.74
C PRO A 434 14.44 -11.31 -17.87
N LYS A 435 15.41 -12.04 -18.43
CA LYS A 435 16.25 -11.61 -19.57
C LYS A 435 17.17 -10.41 -19.28
N GLU A 436 17.39 -10.04 -18.04
CA GLU A 436 18.34 -8.98 -17.70
C GLU A 436 19.78 -9.45 -17.92
N PRO A 437 20.69 -8.58 -18.42
CA PRO A 437 22.07 -8.99 -18.69
C PRO A 437 22.95 -8.81 -17.44
N GLU A 438 23.69 -9.87 -17.07
CA GLU A 438 24.65 -9.87 -15.96
C GLU A 438 25.66 -8.71 -16.03
N SER A 439 26.11 -8.36 -17.25
CA SER A 439 27.04 -7.24 -17.46
C SER A 439 26.52 -5.90 -16.97
N SER A 440 25.20 -5.70 -16.92
CA SER A 440 24.60 -4.48 -16.38
C SER A 440 24.87 -4.35 -14.87
N TYR A 441 24.87 -5.45 -14.15
CA TYR A 441 25.08 -5.48 -12.70
C TYR A 441 26.53 -5.22 -12.34
N LYS A 442 27.48 -5.78 -13.10
CA LYS A 442 28.90 -5.45 -12.97
C LYS A 442 29.17 -3.96 -13.21
N ASN A 443 28.53 -3.38 -14.25
CA ASN A 443 28.70 -1.96 -14.56
C ASN A 443 28.11 -1.07 -13.45
N MET A 444 26.92 -1.42 -12.91
CA MET A 444 26.32 -0.67 -11.81
C MET A 444 27.14 -0.81 -10.52
N ALA A 445 27.69 -1.99 -10.22
CA ALA A 445 28.58 -2.17 -9.08
C ALA A 445 29.79 -1.24 -9.16
N ASN A 446 30.43 -1.12 -10.33
CA ASN A 446 31.54 -0.20 -10.55
C ASN A 446 31.14 1.30 -10.48
N LEU A 447 29.89 1.62 -10.75
CA LEU A 447 29.37 2.98 -10.72
C LEU A 447 29.06 3.47 -9.30
N ILE A 448 28.53 2.62 -8.43
CA ILE A 448 28.07 2.98 -7.08
C ILE A 448 29.12 3.73 -6.25
N PRO A 449 30.41 3.33 -6.20
CA PRO A 449 31.41 4.07 -5.44
C PRO A 449 31.55 5.55 -5.83
N LEU A 450 31.19 5.91 -7.06
CA LEU A 450 31.20 7.28 -7.56
C LEU A 450 29.94 8.08 -7.17
N LEU A 451 28.91 7.42 -6.63
CA LEU A 451 27.62 8.00 -6.31
C LEU A 451 27.33 8.11 -4.80
N THR A 452 28.31 7.79 -3.95
CA THR A 452 28.12 7.71 -2.49
C THR A 452 27.64 9.01 -1.85
N HIS A 453 27.85 10.15 -2.49
CA HIS A 453 27.34 11.46 -2.07
C HIS A 453 25.86 11.70 -2.40
N LEU A 454 25.22 10.84 -3.18
CA LEU A 454 23.79 10.87 -3.50
C LEU A 454 23.00 9.94 -2.56
N HIS A 455 21.69 10.14 -2.44
CA HIS A 455 20.84 9.31 -1.60
C HIS A 455 20.83 7.84 -2.06
N PRO A 456 21.20 6.88 -1.18
CA PRO A 456 21.16 5.47 -1.51
C PRO A 456 19.69 4.97 -1.58
N PRO A 457 19.44 3.78 -2.18
CA PRO A 457 18.10 3.21 -2.21
C PRO A 457 17.60 2.84 -0.81
N ASN A 458 16.31 3.11 -0.54
CA ASN A 458 15.66 2.68 0.71
C ASN A 458 15.53 1.16 0.74
N TYR A 459 15.05 0.57 -0.35
CA TYR A 459 14.99 -0.87 -0.54
C TYR A 459 15.90 -1.30 -1.70
N ALA A 460 16.58 -2.44 -1.55
CA ALA A 460 17.34 -3.08 -2.59
C ALA A 460 17.08 -4.59 -2.52
N GLY A 461 16.56 -5.18 -3.59
CA GLY A 461 16.15 -6.57 -3.58
C GLY A 461 15.65 -7.08 -4.93
N PRO A 462 15.35 -8.39 -5.03
CA PRO A 462 14.77 -8.94 -6.23
C PRO A 462 13.37 -8.37 -6.50
N PHE A 463 12.99 -8.33 -7.79
CA PHE A 463 11.63 -7.98 -8.12
C PHE A 463 10.66 -9.05 -7.63
N ARG A 464 9.46 -8.64 -7.25
CA ARG A 464 8.40 -9.52 -6.80
C ARG A 464 7.39 -9.71 -7.93
N LEU A 465 6.92 -10.93 -8.11
CA LEU A 465 5.85 -11.21 -9.07
C LEU A 465 4.50 -10.93 -8.41
N ASP A 466 3.91 -9.81 -8.78
CA ASP A 466 2.62 -9.37 -8.28
C ASP A 466 1.49 -9.77 -9.23
N ARG A 467 0.34 -10.13 -8.69
CA ARG A 467 -0.90 -10.31 -9.46
C ARG A 467 -1.16 -9.06 -10.30
N PHE A 468 -1.74 -9.26 -11.46
CA PHE A 468 -2.03 -8.23 -12.46
C PHE A 468 -0.81 -7.62 -13.16
N SER A 469 0.43 -7.92 -12.79
CA SER A 469 1.58 -7.44 -13.55
C SER A 469 1.66 -8.12 -14.93
N PRO A 470 2.21 -7.45 -15.96
CA PRO A 470 2.43 -8.11 -17.26
C PRO A 470 3.21 -9.42 -17.16
N CYS A 471 4.19 -9.51 -16.26
CA CYS A 471 4.91 -10.74 -15.97
C CYS A 471 4.01 -11.86 -15.42
N PHE A 472 2.95 -11.51 -14.69
CA PHE A 472 1.96 -12.47 -14.18
C PHE A 472 0.92 -12.81 -15.25
N GLU A 473 0.42 -11.82 -16.00
CA GLU A 473 -0.63 -12.02 -17.02
C GLU A 473 -0.12 -12.78 -18.25
N ASN A 474 1.14 -12.55 -18.67
CA ASN A 474 1.77 -13.14 -19.83
C ASN A 474 3.15 -13.73 -19.51
N PRO A 475 3.24 -14.73 -18.61
CA PRO A 475 4.51 -15.18 -18.02
C PRO A 475 5.48 -15.73 -19.07
N TYR A 476 5.00 -16.49 -20.06
CA TYR A 476 5.85 -17.08 -21.09
C TYR A 476 6.52 -16.03 -21.98
N GLU A 477 5.83 -14.96 -22.32
CA GLU A 477 6.39 -13.84 -23.10
C GLU A 477 7.51 -13.15 -22.35
N HIS A 478 7.36 -13.05 -21.02
CA HIS A 478 8.34 -12.46 -20.13
C HIS A 478 9.42 -13.45 -19.63
N GLY A 479 9.44 -14.71 -20.07
CA GLY A 479 10.47 -15.67 -19.68
C GLY A 479 10.26 -16.28 -18.29
N ILE A 480 9.02 -16.35 -17.83
CA ILE A 480 8.59 -16.88 -16.53
C ILE A 480 7.82 -18.17 -16.72
N ARG A 481 7.97 -19.10 -15.76
CA ARG A 481 7.22 -20.37 -15.68
C ARG A 481 6.98 -20.76 -14.22
N GLU A 482 6.17 -21.78 -14.01
CA GLU A 482 5.90 -22.39 -12.70
C GLU A 482 5.54 -21.36 -11.63
N ILE A 483 4.51 -20.54 -11.92
CA ILE A 483 4.00 -19.55 -10.98
C ILE A 483 3.20 -20.26 -9.90
N LYS A 484 3.50 -19.95 -8.63
CA LYS A 484 2.77 -20.44 -7.45
C LYS A 484 2.61 -19.32 -6.43
N PRO A 485 1.51 -19.28 -5.65
CA PRO A 485 1.40 -18.36 -4.53
C PRO A 485 2.58 -18.48 -3.57
N TYR A 486 2.91 -17.39 -2.91
CA TYR A 486 3.90 -17.46 -1.81
C TYR A 486 3.47 -18.49 -0.76
N PRO A 487 4.41 -19.26 -0.19
CA PRO A 487 4.11 -20.31 0.78
C PRO A 487 3.32 -19.84 2.00
N SER A 488 3.46 -18.57 2.41
CA SER A 488 2.74 -17.95 3.52
C SER A 488 1.22 -18.08 3.41
N TYR A 489 0.66 -18.07 2.19
CA TYR A 489 -0.78 -18.19 1.99
C TYR A 489 -1.37 -19.50 2.55
N ARG A 490 -0.63 -20.62 2.51
CA ARG A 490 -1.06 -21.91 3.06
C ARG A 490 -1.16 -21.91 4.59
N PHE A 491 -0.46 -20.97 5.24
CA PHE A 491 -0.47 -20.81 6.70
C PHE A 491 -1.54 -19.82 7.17
N VAL A 492 -2.16 -19.12 6.23
CA VAL A 492 -3.21 -18.12 6.52
C VAL A 492 -4.59 -18.62 6.12
N TYR A 493 -4.72 -19.29 4.97
CA TYR A 493 -5.99 -19.72 4.39
C TYR A 493 -6.11 -21.24 4.29
N PRO A 494 -7.18 -21.86 4.90
CA PRO A 494 -7.36 -23.31 4.92
C PRO A 494 -8.07 -23.82 3.65
N PHE A 495 -7.71 -23.30 2.49
CA PHE A 495 -8.34 -23.63 1.22
C PHE A 495 -7.42 -24.47 0.34
N ASN A 496 -7.98 -25.11 -0.70
CA ASN A 496 -7.20 -25.83 -1.69
C ASN A 496 -6.34 -24.87 -2.55
N GLU A 497 -5.42 -25.43 -3.33
CA GLU A 497 -4.46 -24.62 -4.11
C GLU A 497 -5.15 -23.69 -5.10
N GLU A 498 -6.19 -24.11 -5.79
CA GLU A 498 -6.93 -23.30 -6.76
C GLU A 498 -7.55 -22.07 -6.13
N VAL A 499 -8.18 -22.22 -4.97
CA VAL A 499 -8.76 -21.11 -4.21
C VAL A 499 -7.67 -20.17 -3.70
N VAL A 500 -6.57 -20.73 -3.17
CA VAL A 500 -5.41 -19.93 -2.72
C VAL A 500 -4.80 -19.16 -3.89
N ASP A 501 -4.71 -19.77 -5.07
CA ASP A 501 -4.26 -19.08 -6.29
C ASP A 501 -5.08 -17.83 -6.57
N ASN A 502 -6.40 -17.89 -6.41
CA ASN A 502 -7.28 -16.75 -6.65
C ASN A 502 -7.21 -15.68 -5.54
N PHE A 503 -6.92 -16.06 -4.29
CA PHE A 503 -6.70 -15.13 -3.19
C PHE A 503 -5.35 -14.41 -3.23
N ALA A 504 -4.32 -15.06 -3.75
CA ALA A 504 -2.95 -14.56 -3.66
C ALA A 504 -2.72 -13.30 -4.49
N SER A 505 -2.01 -12.34 -3.90
CA SER A 505 -1.49 -11.15 -4.57
C SER A 505 -0.03 -11.32 -4.99
N PHE A 506 0.72 -12.20 -4.33
CA PHE A 506 2.16 -12.38 -4.48
C PHE A 506 2.50 -13.82 -4.84
N PHE A 507 3.43 -13.96 -5.79
CA PHE A 507 3.77 -15.26 -6.37
C PHE A 507 5.27 -15.51 -6.42
N THR A 508 5.66 -16.77 -6.29
CA THR A 508 6.96 -17.29 -6.67
C THR A 508 6.92 -17.76 -8.12
N PHE A 509 8.09 -17.88 -8.75
CA PHE A 509 8.20 -18.30 -10.14
C PHE A 509 9.58 -18.90 -10.42
N LYS A 510 9.72 -19.57 -11.59
CA LYS A 510 11.02 -19.96 -12.14
C LYS A 510 11.28 -19.25 -13.46
N PHE A 511 12.53 -18.95 -13.76
CA PHE A 511 12.93 -18.46 -15.07
C PHE A 511 12.86 -19.59 -16.12
N GLN A 512 12.44 -19.27 -17.33
CA GLN A 512 12.50 -20.22 -18.45
C GLN A 512 13.96 -20.60 -18.80
N SER A 513 14.83 -19.59 -18.84
CA SER A 513 16.29 -19.77 -18.95
C SER A 513 16.92 -19.54 -17.59
N PRO A 514 17.72 -20.47 -17.06
CA PRO A 514 18.34 -20.29 -15.76
C PRO A 514 19.15 -19.00 -15.67
N GLN A 515 18.96 -18.25 -14.59
CA GLN A 515 19.70 -17.04 -14.24
C GLN A 515 20.27 -17.21 -12.83
N ASN A 516 21.57 -17.00 -12.68
CA ASN A 516 22.20 -17.05 -11.35
C ASN A 516 22.20 -15.64 -10.71
N VAL A 517 21.00 -15.19 -10.33
CA VAL A 517 20.78 -13.84 -9.80
C VAL A 517 21.68 -13.53 -8.61
N LYS A 518 21.86 -14.48 -7.70
CA LYS A 518 22.72 -14.31 -6.51
C LYS A 518 24.17 -13.98 -6.88
N ASP A 519 24.72 -14.68 -7.86
CA ASP A 519 26.13 -14.49 -8.21
C ASP A 519 26.40 -13.16 -8.89
N TYR A 520 25.61 -12.81 -9.93
CA TYR A 520 25.89 -11.57 -10.65
C TYR A 520 25.46 -10.30 -9.91
N THR A 521 24.62 -10.39 -8.87
CA THR A 521 24.23 -9.24 -8.04
C THR A 521 25.06 -9.08 -6.78
N ARG A 522 25.88 -10.05 -6.38
CA ARG A 522 26.64 -10.05 -5.11
C ARG A 522 27.44 -8.76 -4.92
N GLN A 523 28.29 -8.43 -5.86
CA GLN A 523 29.14 -7.21 -5.79
C GLN A 523 28.29 -5.95 -5.74
N LEU A 524 27.16 -5.90 -6.46
CA LEU A 524 26.22 -4.79 -6.41
C LEU A 524 25.62 -4.63 -5.02
N GLN A 525 25.19 -5.72 -4.39
CA GLN A 525 24.59 -5.71 -3.05
C GLN A 525 25.60 -5.22 -1.99
N GLU A 526 26.86 -5.70 -2.04
CA GLU A 526 27.94 -5.26 -1.17
C GLU A 526 28.17 -3.74 -1.32
N ASN A 527 28.21 -3.23 -2.56
CA ASN A 527 28.41 -1.81 -2.84
C ASN A 527 27.21 -0.97 -2.43
N ILE A 528 25.95 -1.46 -2.53
CA ILE A 528 24.78 -0.77 -2.01
C ILE A 528 24.81 -0.69 -0.48
N PHE A 529 25.23 -1.78 0.19
CA PHE A 529 25.41 -1.77 1.63
C PHE A 529 26.45 -0.73 2.05
N PHE A 530 27.62 -0.73 1.41
CA PHE A 530 28.65 0.28 1.62
C PHE A 530 28.14 1.70 1.35
N TRP A 531 27.36 1.91 0.27
CA TRP A 531 26.76 3.22 -0.04
C TRP A 531 25.89 3.73 1.12
N LYS A 532 25.03 2.87 1.68
CA LYS A 532 24.16 3.22 2.82
C LYS A 532 24.97 3.61 4.06
N GLU A 533 26.08 2.94 4.33
CA GLU A 533 26.94 3.23 5.48
C GLU A 533 27.72 4.54 5.31
N ILE A 534 28.24 4.79 4.12
CA ILE A 534 29.11 5.92 3.87
C ILE A 534 28.35 7.22 3.56
N TYR A 535 27.13 7.15 3.02
CA TYR A 535 26.33 8.28 2.59
C TYR A 535 26.23 9.42 3.62
N PRO A 536 26.00 9.19 4.93
CA PRO A 536 25.92 10.27 5.89
C PRO A 536 27.23 11.09 6.06
N LYS A 537 28.35 10.55 5.59
CA LYS A 537 29.68 11.12 5.69
C LYS A 537 30.21 11.62 4.33
N SER A 538 29.48 11.34 3.23
CA SER A 538 29.90 11.64 1.86
C SER A 538 29.30 12.97 1.38
N ALA A 539 30.12 13.79 0.72
CA ALA A 539 29.68 15.00 0.04
C ALA A 539 30.59 15.28 -1.15
N LEU A 540 29.99 15.72 -2.26
CA LEU A 540 30.70 16.20 -3.44
C LEU A 540 30.54 17.73 -3.55
N TYR A 541 31.63 18.44 -3.60
CA TYR A 541 31.65 19.90 -3.76
C TYR A 541 32.32 20.25 -5.08
N TYR A 542 31.71 21.14 -5.83
CA TYR A 542 32.31 21.75 -7.02
C TYR A 542 32.77 23.17 -6.69
N SER A 543 34.04 23.48 -6.89
CA SER A 543 34.53 24.86 -6.92
C SER A 543 35.05 25.17 -8.31
N GLN A 544 35.11 26.45 -8.69
CA GLN A 544 35.62 26.85 -10.02
C GLN A 544 37.04 26.36 -10.28
N ASP A 545 37.79 26.04 -9.21
CA ASP A 545 39.21 25.67 -9.29
C ASP A 545 39.52 24.22 -8.86
N LEU A 546 38.59 23.52 -8.18
CA LEU A 546 38.84 22.17 -7.66
C LEU A 546 37.56 21.38 -7.44
N VAL A 547 37.54 20.13 -7.91
CA VAL A 547 36.58 19.11 -7.46
C VAL A 547 37.18 18.46 -6.21
N ILE A 548 36.59 18.69 -5.03
CA ILE A 548 37.01 18.05 -3.79
C ILE A 548 35.99 16.94 -3.49
N ASP A 549 36.39 15.71 -3.77
CA ASP A 549 35.65 14.53 -3.25
C ASP A 549 36.10 14.28 -1.80
N LYS A 550 35.20 14.49 -0.84
CA LYS A 550 35.43 14.07 0.54
C LYS A 550 34.98 12.63 0.68
N ASP A 551 35.77 11.70 0.19
CA ASP A 551 35.66 10.29 0.55
C ASP A 551 36.36 10.10 1.92
N PRO A 552 35.62 9.73 3.00
CA PRO A 552 36.22 9.48 4.30
C PRO A 552 37.18 8.27 4.30
N ALA A 553 37.16 7.43 3.26
CA ALA A 553 38.09 6.31 3.11
C ALA A 553 39.50 6.77 2.67
N SER A 554 39.70 8.01 2.18
CA SER A 554 41.00 8.51 1.74
C SER A 554 41.88 9.17 2.82
N THR A 555 41.40 9.24 4.08
CA THR A 555 42.17 9.84 5.18
C THR A 555 43.03 8.86 6.00
N SER A 556 43.28 7.63 5.50
CA SER A 556 44.25 6.73 6.10
C SER A 556 45.54 6.64 5.27
N GLY A 557 46.30 7.78 5.16
CA GLY A 557 47.58 7.75 4.45
C GLY A 557 48.25 9.10 4.33
N THR A 558 48.75 9.63 5.44
CA THR A 558 50.04 10.28 5.68
C THR A 558 50.08 10.83 7.07
#